data_e086e35fe0d6a6302ec5734837349da0
#
_entry.id   e086e35fe0d6a6302ec5734837349da0
#
_cell.length_a   1.000
_cell.length_b   1.000
_cell.length_c   1.000
_cell.angle_alpha   90.00
_cell.angle_beta   90.00
_cell.angle_gamma   90.00
#
_symmetry.space_group_name_H-M   'P 1'
#
loop_
_entity.id
_entity.type
_entity.pdbx_description
1 polymer ?
#
loop_
_entity_poly.entity_id
_entity_poly.type
_entity_poly.pdbx_seq_one_letter_code
_entity_poly.pdbx_strand_id
1 'polypeptide(L)'
;MKKNIFALATLCLAFAFTACTPNAPSEESCYLNEDQVKEWTADGTIYNLNDFLDKFMTEKGDFEHYRTRSEYKHSGMTLYLFSIDTIPTNGQGVYIRGRVATDDYGGNFYKSIVLQQIVNGEQQALRISVDMGSASGLFQKGQEVIIRCNGLAVGRYANQPQLCVPSYNNNVYASHANEKIGWAPGRIPSPRFREACKLIGTPDASKLVYKRMFLSEFEEEFQKHSKMDSEEEVKRIRRSDGMLVRIDSVYFSGKFNNQGDMLWCTFYVPATDSTEAQGDPEVDGSNAWVFAPSTGNVGYPQSRYVTDGSMGSFGSRKVLIAASEYAKYAHYYLPKKKYKGYVQGVLGYYMDNGRYEPDEKNWSITPNNMVEDILPDCQKATDPDKRWKPQEWVKGIPQDTIGYK
;
A
#
# COMPACT_ATOMS: atom_id res chain seq x y z
N MET A 1 -33.29 13.38 -58.22
CA MET A 1 -33.13 13.14 -56.77
C MET A 1 -31.91 12.29 -56.34
N LYS A 2 -31.46 11.29 -57.11
CA LYS A 2 -30.31 10.42 -56.72
C LYS A 2 -28.94 11.10 -56.76
N LYS A 3 -28.72 12.13 -57.56
CA LYS A 3 -27.43 12.87 -57.62
C LYS A 3 -27.15 13.76 -56.41
N ASN A 4 -28.18 14.26 -55.74
CA ASN A 4 -28.02 15.17 -54.60
C ASN A 4 -27.73 14.40 -53.27
N ILE A 5 -28.11 13.11 -53.20
CA ILE A 5 -27.84 12.27 -52.05
C ILE A 5 -26.35 11.88 -52.00
N PHE A 6 -25.72 11.65 -53.14
CA PHE A 6 -24.28 11.36 -53.21
C PHE A 6 -23.42 12.56 -52.84
N ALA A 7 -23.81 13.78 -53.28
CA ALA A 7 -23.11 14.99 -52.91
C ALA A 7 -23.20 15.29 -51.40
N LEU A 8 -24.35 15.01 -50.75
CA LEU A 8 -24.54 15.20 -49.34
C LEU A 8 -23.75 14.15 -48.51
N ALA A 9 -23.73 12.88 -48.97
CA ALA A 9 -22.93 11.84 -48.30
C ALA A 9 -21.42 12.11 -48.41
N THR A 10 -20.93 12.60 -49.53
CA THR A 10 -19.52 12.98 -49.72
C THR A 10 -19.13 14.17 -48.84
N LEU A 11 -20.03 15.14 -48.67
CA LEU A 11 -19.82 16.29 -47.80
C LEU A 11 -19.80 15.90 -46.33
N CYS A 12 -20.68 14.97 -45.87
CA CYS A 12 -20.67 14.45 -44.53
C CYS A 12 -19.41 13.58 -44.23
N LEU A 13 -18.90 12.83 -45.20
CA LEU A 13 -17.62 12.10 -45.04
C LEU A 13 -16.43 13.08 -44.97
N ALA A 14 -16.41 14.16 -45.76
CA ALA A 14 -15.35 15.18 -45.70
C ALA A 14 -15.32 15.89 -44.34
N PHE A 15 -16.46 16.17 -43.71
CA PHE A 15 -16.53 16.71 -42.35
C PHE A 15 -16.15 15.70 -41.26
N ALA A 16 -16.34 14.39 -41.47
CA ALA A 16 -15.92 13.37 -40.53
C ALA A 16 -14.39 13.24 -40.45
N PHE A 17 -13.66 13.54 -41.51
CA PHE A 17 -12.17 13.53 -41.52
C PHE A 17 -11.54 14.82 -41.06
N THR A 18 -12.28 15.94 -40.98
CA THR A 18 -11.76 17.19 -40.43
C THR A 18 -12.03 17.40 -38.96
N ALA A 19 -12.76 16.46 -38.32
CA ALA A 19 -13.00 16.47 -36.87
C ALA A 19 -11.85 15.83 -36.04
N CYS A 20 -10.83 15.26 -36.68
CA CYS A 20 -9.55 15.05 -36.04
C CYS A 20 -8.86 16.40 -35.95
N THR A 21 -9.07 17.13 -34.84
CA THR A 21 -8.32 18.34 -34.55
C THR A 21 -6.84 18.03 -34.55
N PRO A 22 -6.01 18.67 -35.40
CA PRO A 22 -4.55 18.44 -35.38
C PRO A 22 -3.87 18.96 -34.12
N ASN A 23 -4.63 19.38 -33.13
CA ASN A 23 -4.21 19.94 -31.85
C ASN A 23 -4.72 19.14 -30.62
N ALA A 24 -5.05 17.87 -30.75
CA ALA A 24 -5.04 17.05 -29.55
C ALA A 24 -3.60 17.14 -29.00
N PRO A 25 -3.39 17.62 -27.78
CA PRO A 25 -2.06 17.66 -27.20
C PRO A 25 -1.49 16.23 -27.31
N SER A 26 -0.29 16.09 -27.87
CA SER A 26 0.39 14.81 -27.88
C SER A 26 0.48 14.31 -26.43
N GLU A 27 0.41 13.01 -26.21
CA GLU A 27 0.58 12.45 -24.85
C GLU A 27 1.84 12.99 -24.19
N GLU A 28 2.89 13.28 -24.95
CA GLU A 28 4.12 13.94 -24.50
C GLU A 28 3.90 15.31 -23.85
N SER A 29 2.85 16.06 -24.24
CA SER A 29 2.56 17.36 -23.63
C SER A 29 2.00 17.29 -22.20
N CYS A 30 1.61 16.10 -21.74
CA CYS A 30 1.10 15.87 -20.37
C CYS A 30 2.24 15.66 -19.36
N TYR A 31 3.48 15.44 -19.80
CA TYR A 31 4.61 15.14 -18.96
C TYR A 31 5.65 16.24 -19.00
N LEU A 32 6.18 16.62 -17.84
CA LEU A 32 7.29 17.55 -17.74
C LEU A 32 8.60 16.86 -18.14
N ASN A 33 9.45 17.60 -18.88
CA ASN A 33 10.86 17.26 -19.00
C ASN A 33 11.68 17.93 -17.85
N GLU A 34 12.96 17.59 -17.74
CA GLU A 34 13.83 18.08 -16.65
C GLU A 34 13.97 19.61 -16.62
N ASP A 35 13.96 20.30 -17.75
CA ASP A 35 14.05 21.77 -17.80
C ASP A 35 12.75 22.41 -17.31
N GLN A 36 11.60 21.86 -17.69
CA GLN A 36 10.29 22.27 -17.18
C GLN A 36 10.15 21.98 -15.67
N VAL A 37 10.74 20.90 -15.18
CA VAL A 37 10.80 20.61 -13.73
C VAL A 37 11.60 21.70 -13.01
N LYS A 38 12.78 22.07 -13.51
CA LYS A 38 13.60 23.16 -12.95
C LYS A 38 12.86 24.49 -12.91
N GLU A 39 12.17 24.83 -14.03
CA GLU A 39 11.36 26.02 -14.10
C GLU A 39 10.21 26.01 -13.09
N TRP A 40 9.48 24.89 -13.00
CA TRP A 40 8.35 24.75 -12.09
C TRP A 40 8.74 24.79 -10.61
N THR A 41 9.99 24.43 -10.28
CA THR A 41 10.51 24.39 -8.90
C THR A 41 11.47 25.54 -8.57
N ALA A 42 11.59 26.53 -9.47
CA ALA A 42 12.56 27.63 -9.35
C ALA A 42 12.36 28.51 -8.10
N ASP A 43 11.13 28.54 -7.55
CA ASP A 43 10.77 29.30 -6.36
C ASP A 43 11.05 28.54 -5.03
N GLY A 44 11.65 27.33 -5.09
CA GLY A 44 11.70 26.49 -3.90
C GLY A 44 12.82 25.47 -3.81
N THR A 45 12.62 24.52 -2.93
CA THR A 45 13.53 23.40 -2.66
C THR A 45 12.85 22.07 -2.87
N ILE A 46 13.51 21.18 -3.61
CA ILE A 46 13.12 19.76 -3.72
C ILE A 46 13.80 19.00 -2.59
N TYR A 47 13.01 18.48 -1.66
CA TYR A 47 13.50 17.69 -0.53
C TYR A 47 13.55 16.20 -0.89
N ASN A 48 14.55 15.49 -0.34
CA ASN A 48 14.48 14.05 -0.20
C ASN A 48 13.33 13.69 0.74
N LEU A 49 12.73 12.50 0.57
CA LEU A 49 11.54 12.14 1.35
C LEU A 49 11.81 12.08 2.86
N ASN A 50 12.99 11.57 3.26
CA ASN A 50 13.39 11.58 4.69
C ASN A 50 13.67 12.99 5.22
N ASP A 51 14.36 13.84 4.44
CA ASP A 51 14.63 15.23 4.84
C ASP A 51 13.34 16.04 4.93
N PHE A 52 12.37 15.74 4.06
CA PHE A 52 11.03 16.32 4.11
C PHE A 52 10.31 15.95 5.41
N LEU A 53 10.32 14.66 5.77
CA LEU A 53 9.72 14.19 7.01
C LEU A 53 10.41 14.82 8.24
N ASP A 54 11.74 14.85 8.27
CA ASP A 54 12.50 15.41 9.37
C ASP A 54 12.25 16.91 9.56
N LYS A 55 11.98 17.63 8.47
CA LYS A 55 11.78 19.07 8.51
C LYS A 55 10.35 19.48 8.86
N PHE A 56 9.38 18.77 8.36
CA PHE A 56 7.98 19.20 8.41
C PHE A 56 7.07 18.36 9.31
N MET A 57 7.50 17.18 9.76
CA MET A 57 6.71 16.33 10.65
C MET A 57 7.28 16.36 12.06
N THR A 58 6.57 17.02 12.96
CA THR A 58 6.93 17.05 14.39
C THR A 58 6.32 15.87 15.15
N GLU A 59 6.76 15.63 16.40
CA GLU A 59 6.18 14.53 17.18
C GLU A 59 4.71 14.78 17.50
N LYS A 60 4.39 15.99 17.92
CA LYS A 60 3.03 16.33 18.37
C LYS A 60 2.11 16.78 17.25
N GLY A 61 2.61 17.50 16.25
CA GLY A 61 1.82 18.16 15.22
C GLY A 61 1.21 19.49 15.66
N ASP A 62 0.57 20.18 14.67
CA ASP A 62 -0.05 21.51 14.85
C ASP A 62 -1.47 21.45 15.43
N PHE A 63 -2.11 20.29 15.36
CA PHE A 63 -3.53 20.12 15.70
C PHE A 63 -3.74 19.27 16.94
N GLU A 64 -4.81 19.56 17.66
CA GLU A 64 -5.29 18.71 18.72
C GLU A 64 -5.75 17.36 18.13
N HIS A 65 -5.15 16.27 18.63
CA HIS A 65 -5.34 14.91 18.13
C HIS A 65 -6.74 14.36 18.46
N TYR A 66 -7.02 13.17 17.98
CA TYR A 66 -8.12 12.36 18.50
C TYR A 66 -8.08 12.30 20.03
N ARG A 67 -9.20 12.50 20.69
CA ARG A 67 -9.29 12.68 22.14
C ARG A 67 -8.72 11.53 22.96
N THR A 68 -8.78 10.31 22.43
CA THR A 68 -8.26 9.12 23.10
C THR A 68 -7.40 8.31 22.17
N ARG A 69 -6.39 7.63 22.74
CA ARG A 69 -5.53 6.68 22.03
C ARG A 69 -4.67 7.23 20.88
N SER A 70 -4.61 8.55 20.73
CA SER A 70 -3.60 9.14 19.84
C SER A 70 -2.24 9.23 20.50
N GLU A 71 -2.20 9.30 21.82
CA GLU A 71 -0.97 9.26 22.61
C GLU A 71 -0.74 7.84 23.14
N TYR A 72 0.47 7.38 22.98
CA TYR A 72 0.95 6.12 23.53
C TYR A 72 2.24 6.35 24.32
N LYS A 73 2.28 5.90 25.57
CA LYS A 73 3.46 6.04 26.42
C LYS A 73 4.24 4.75 26.42
N HIS A 74 5.47 4.81 25.98
CA HIS A 74 6.36 3.67 25.92
C HIS A 74 7.80 4.08 26.23
N SER A 75 8.49 3.32 27.07
CA SER A 75 9.89 3.55 27.45
C SER A 75 10.19 5.00 27.92
N GLY A 76 9.24 5.62 28.63
CA GLY A 76 9.37 7.01 29.12
C GLY A 76 9.10 8.09 28.08
N MET A 77 8.82 7.73 26.84
CA MET A 77 8.44 8.65 25.76
C MET A 77 6.94 8.74 25.60
N THR A 78 6.45 9.86 25.09
CA THR A 78 5.10 10.00 24.58
C THR A 78 5.15 9.96 23.06
N LEU A 79 4.52 8.94 22.47
CA LEU A 79 4.42 8.74 21.03
C LEU A 79 3.04 9.17 20.56
N TYR A 80 3.00 9.91 19.47
CA TYR A 80 1.74 10.32 18.84
C TYR A 80 1.48 9.48 17.60
N LEU A 81 0.48 8.61 17.69
CA LEU A 81 0.11 7.69 16.59
C LEU A 81 -0.62 8.41 15.47
N PHE A 82 -1.22 9.56 15.79
CA PHE A 82 -1.88 10.46 14.85
C PHE A 82 -1.34 11.86 15.07
N SER A 83 -0.83 12.49 14.04
CA SER A 83 -0.37 13.88 14.09
C SER A 83 -0.54 14.53 12.73
N ILE A 84 -0.59 15.85 12.70
CA ILE A 84 -0.68 16.63 11.47
C ILE A 84 0.11 17.91 11.67
N ASP A 85 1.04 18.15 10.76
CA ASP A 85 1.79 19.40 10.64
C ASP A 85 1.47 20.05 9.29
N THR A 86 1.10 21.30 9.31
CA THR A 86 0.80 22.03 8.08
C THR A 86 2.07 22.53 7.41
N ILE A 87 2.10 22.42 6.08
CA ILE A 87 3.19 23.00 5.29
C ILE A 87 2.77 24.40 4.87
N PRO A 88 3.57 25.44 5.18
CA PRO A 88 3.19 26.83 4.94
C PRO A 88 2.75 27.08 3.49
N THR A 89 1.69 27.87 3.33
CA THR A 89 1.19 28.29 2.02
C THR A 89 2.03 29.39 1.39
N ASN A 90 2.64 30.22 2.23
CA ASN A 90 3.43 31.38 1.85
C ASN A 90 4.93 31.08 1.99
N GLY A 91 5.75 31.79 1.21
CA GLY A 91 7.19 31.64 1.24
C GLY A 91 7.73 30.76 0.13
N GLN A 92 8.89 30.18 0.37
CA GLN A 92 9.60 29.35 -0.59
C GLN A 92 8.79 28.09 -0.93
N GLY A 93 8.82 27.66 -2.19
CA GLY A 93 8.22 26.42 -2.64
C GLY A 93 8.82 25.20 -1.92
N VAL A 94 7.97 24.28 -1.47
CA VAL A 94 8.36 23.02 -0.84
C VAL A 94 7.94 21.90 -1.79
N TYR A 95 8.93 21.17 -2.29
CA TYR A 95 8.70 20.12 -3.28
C TYR A 95 9.27 18.79 -2.81
N ILE A 96 8.60 17.71 -3.19
CA ILE A 96 9.12 16.34 -3.11
C ILE A 96 9.05 15.70 -4.49
N ARG A 97 9.99 14.82 -4.79
CA ARG A 97 10.05 14.08 -6.06
C ARG A 97 10.21 12.60 -5.76
N GLY A 98 9.50 11.76 -6.49
CA GLY A 98 9.61 10.31 -6.33
C GLY A 98 8.88 9.56 -7.43
N ARG A 99 9.00 8.25 -7.38
CA ARG A 99 8.36 7.34 -8.33
C ARG A 99 7.20 6.63 -7.65
N VAL A 100 6.05 6.61 -8.33
CA VAL A 100 4.86 5.90 -7.85
C VAL A 100 5.17 4.42 -7.76
N ALA A 101 5.12 3.88 -6.55
CA ALA A 101 5.47 2.50 -6.23
C ALA A 101 4.27 1.55 -6.22
N THR A 102 3.06 2.11 -6.07
CA THR A 102 1.81 1.35 -5.97
C THR A 102 0.77 1.88 -6.94
N ASP A 103 -0.22 1.05 -7.23
CA ASP A 103 -1.45 1.47 -7.88
C ASP A 103 -2.67 0.91 -7.12
N ASP A 104 -3.84 1.44 -7.42
CA ASP A 104 -5.10 0.99 -6.84
C ASP A 104 -5.78 -0.13 -7.66
N TYR A 105 -5.14 -0.56 -8.77
CA TYR A 105 -5.70 -1.58 -9.64
C TYR A 105 -5.90 -2.92 -8.92
N GLY A 106 -4.95 -3.29 -8.05
CA GLY A 106 -5.03 -4.50 -7.23
C GLY A 106 -6.04 -4.43 -6.08
N GLY A 107 -6.51 -3.23 -5.70
CA GLY A 107 -7.50 -3.00 -4.65
C GLY A 107 -6.92 -2.91 -3.23
N ASN A 108 -5.63 -3.14 -3.02
CA ASN A 108 -5.00 -3.02 -1.69
C ASN A 108 -4.68 -1.56 -1.31
N PHE A 109 -4.45 -0.68 -2.28
CA PHE A 109 -4.06 0.71 -2.07
C PHE A 109 -5.19 1.68 -2.45
N TYR A 110 -6.36 1.47 -1.86
CA TYR A 110 -7.51 2.32 -2.12
C TYR A 110 -7.29 3.73 -1.55
N LYS A 111 -7.35 4.74 -2.45
CA LYS A 111 -7.18 6.16 -2.11
C LYS A 111 -5.82 6.46 -1.47
N SER A 112 -4.81 5.70 -1.83
CA SER A 112 -3.44 5.84 -1.34
C SER A 112 -2.44 5.58 -2.46
N ILE A 113 -1.38 6.38 -2.48
CA ILE A 113 -0.23 6.23 -3.37
C ILE A 113 1.00 6.13 -2.47
N VAL A 114 1.97 5.30 -2.83
CA VAL A 114 3.28 5.28 -2.19
C VAL A 114 4.31 5.78 -3.19
N LEU A 115 5.12 6.74 -2.78
CA LEU A 115 6.28 7.19 -3.53
C LEU A 115 7.53 6.47 -3.06
N GLN A 116 8.39 6.13 -4.01
CA GLN A 116 9.75 5.67 -3.78
C GLN A 116 10.75 6.69 -4.33
N GLN A 117 11.81 6.92 -3.57
CA GLN A 117 12.99 7.66 -4.00
C GLN A 117 14.24 6.86 -3.62
N ILE A 118 15.25 6.90 -4.47
CA ILE A 118 16.57 6.31 -4.17
C ILE A 118 17.56 7.46 -3.99
N VAL A 119 18.15 7.54 -2.80
CA VAL A 119 19.11 8.57 -2.41
C VAL A 119 20.39 7.88 -1.95
N ASN A 120 21.51 8.12 -2.64
CA ASN A 120 22.80 7.48 -2.34
C ASN A 120 22.74 5.94 -2.24
N GLY A 121 21.88 5.31 -3.05
CA GLY A 121 21.67 3.87 -3.05
C GLY A 121 20.68 3.35 -2.01
N GLU A 122 20.20 4.21 -1.12
CA GLU A 122 19.20 3.86 -0.11
C GLU A 122 17.79 4.21 -0.55
N GLN A 123 16.86 3.33 -0.24
CA GLN A 123 15.44 3.53 -0.54
C GLN A 123 14.81 4.42 0.54
N GLN A 124 14.07 5.42 0.09
CA GLN A 124 13.18 6.24 0.90
C GLN A 124 11.76 6.12 0.36
N ALA A 125 10.76 6.23 1.22
CA ALA A 125 9.37 6.13 0.82
C ALA A 125 8.47 7.11 1.57
N LEU A 126 7.33 7.47 0.95
CA LEU A 126 6.30 8.28 1.58
C LEU A 126 4.93 7.89 1.05
N ARG A 127 3.99 7.66 1.95
CA ARG A 127 2.58 7.49 1.61
C ARG A 127 1.94 8.83 1.28
N ILE A 128 1.01 8.83 0.34
CA ILE A 128 0.18 9.98 0.00
C ILE A 128 -1.27 9.55 0.12
N SER A 129 -2.01 10.20 0.99
CA SER A 129 -3.44 9.97 1.14
C SER A 129 -4.22 10.88 0.21
N VAL A 130 -4.89 10.32 -0.80
CA VAL A 130 -5.57 11.09 -1.86
C VAL A 130 -6.98 10.58 -2.08
N ASP A 131 -7.95 11.51 -2.21
CA ASP A 131 -9.34 11.15 -2.46
C ASP A 131 -9.62 10.97 -3.96
N MET A 132 -9.07 9.88 -4.51
CA MET A 132 -9.26 9.47 -5.89
C MET A 132 -9.75 8.03 -5.93
N GLY A 133 -10.84 7.78 -6.64
CA GLY A 133 -11.41 6.45 -6.79
C GLY A 133 -10.65 5.54 -7.77
N SER A 134 -9.83 6.14 -8.64
CA SER A 134 -8.97 5.43 -9.61
C SER A 134 -7.70 6.25 -9.82
N ALA A 135 -6.78 6.15 -8.89
CA ALA A 135 -5.51 6.86 -8.95
C ALA A 135 -4.61 6.33 -10.09
N SER A 136 -4.67 5.03 -10.36
CA SER A 136 -3.88 4.36 -11.40
C SER A 136 -4.16 4.87 -12.83
N GLY A 137 -5.30 5.50 -13.07
CA GLY A 137 -5.60 6.13 -14.36
C GLY A 137 -4.69 7.31 -14.71
N LEU A 138 -4.11 7.97 -13.69
CA LEU A 138 -3.20 9.11 -13.85
C LEU A 138 -1.81 8.82 -13.28
N PHE A 139 -1.75 8.13 -12.17
CA PHE A 139 -0.52 7.85 -11.42
C PHE A 139 -0.22 6.35 -11.49
N GLN A 140 0.24 5.93 -12.67
CA GLN A 140 0.57 4.53 -12.91
C GLN A 140 1.81 4.12 -12.10
N LYS A 141 1.89 2.85 -11.72
CA LYS A 141 3.08 2.27 -11.11
C LYS A 141 4.31 2.51 -12.00
N GLY A 142 5.36 3.07 -11.44
CA GLY A 142 6.55 3.48 -12.17
C GLY A 142 6.54 4.93 -12.68
N GLN A 143 5.43 5.67 -12.60
CA GLN A 143 5.36 7.08 -12.95
C GLN A 143 6.20 7.92 -11.99
N GLU A 144 7.10 8.71 -12.52
CA GLU A 144 7.82 9.70 -11.75
C GLU A 144 6.99 10.96 -11.61
N VAL A 145 6.94 11.52 -10.40
CA VAL A 145 6.15 12.71 -10.09
C VAL A 145 6.95 13.71 -9.27
N ILE A 146 6.57 14.98 -9.40
CA ILE A 146 7.00 16.03 -8.50
C ILE A 146 5.77 16.71 -7.91
N ILE A 147 5.79 16.98 -6.60
CA ILE A 147 4.64 17.47 -5.85
C ILE A 147 5.03 18.74 -5.11
N ARG A 148 4.25 19.80 -5.33
CA ARG A 148 4.31 21.01 -4.50
C ARG A 148 3.52 20.78 -3.23
N CYS A 149 4.18 20.81 -2.10
CA CYS A 149 3.59 20.48 -0.80
C CYS A 149 3.00 21.70 -0.07
N ASN A 150 3.26 22.92 -0.52
CA ASN A 150 2.74 24.14 0.13
C ASN A 150 1.21 24.08 0.30
N GLY A 151 0.77 24.34 1.53
CA GLY A 151 -0.64 24.29 1.89
C GLY A 151 -1.21 22.90 2.10
N LEU A 152 -0.49 21.83 1.76
CA LEU A 152 -0.79 20.47 2.22
C LEU A 152 -0.34 20.30 3.67
N ALA A 153 -0.41 19.08 4.17
CA ALA A 153 0.08 18.70 5.48
C ALA A 153 0.87 17.39 5.39
N VAL A 154 1.75 17.19 6.34
CA VAL A 154 2.38 15.90 6.60
C VAL A 154 1.99 15.45 7.99
N GLY A 155 1.79 14.16 8.18
CA GLY A 155 1.38 13.65 9.49
C GLY A 155 1.49 12.14 9.56
N ARG A 156 0.97 11.60 10.65
CA ARG A 156 0.93 10.14 10.90
C ARG A 156 -0.50 9.68 11.08
N TYR A 157 -0.79 8.58 10.44
CA TYR A 157 -2.02 7.82 10.67
C TYR A 157 -1.64 6.43 11.18
N ALA A 158 -2.03 6.11 12.42
CA ALA A 158 -1.62 4.87 13.08
C ALA A 158 -0.09 4.64 13.03
N ASN A 159 0.67 5.67 13.36
CA ASN A 159 2.13 5.76 13.30
C ASN A 159 2.75 5.80 11.89
N GLN A 160 1.99 5.64 10.81
CA GLN A 160 2.48 5.65 9.43
C GLN A 160 2.56 7.08 8.88
N PRO A 161 3.75 7.57 8.47
CA PRO A 161 3.90 8.89 7.87
C PRO A 161 3.18 9.00 6.53
N GLN A 162 2.53 10.15 6.30
CA GLN A 162 1.88 10.41 5.02
C GLN A 162 1.74 11.89 4.69
N LEU A 163 1.79 12.21 3.40
CA LEU A 163 1.33 13.49 2.88
C LEU A 163 -0.21 13.48 2.84
N CYS A 164 -0.83 14.53 3.37
CA CYS A 164 -2.26 14.54 3.65
C CYS A 164 -2.83 15.97 3.66
N VAL A 165 -4.06 16.11 4.14
CA VAL A 165 -4.64 17.37 4.60
C VAL A 165 -5.24 17.16 5.99
N PRO A 166 -5.40 18.21 6.81
CA PRO A 166 -6.12 18.11 8.06
C PRO A 166 -7.57 17.68 7.85
N SER A 167 -8.03 16.69 8.62
CA SER A 167 -9.41 16.22 8.60
C SER A 167 -9.93 16.12 10.02
N TYR A 168 -11.08 16.77 10.29
CA TYR A 168 -11.73 16.68 11.59
C TYR A 168 -12.82 15.60 11.58
N ASN A 169 -12.70 14.65 12.50
CA ASN A 169 -13.71 13.65 12.72
C ASN A 169 -14.60 14.07 13.90
N ASN A 170 -15.89 14.21 13.67
CA ASN A 170 -16.90 14.57 14.67
C ASN A 170 -17.98 13.50 14.84
N ASN A 171 -17.72 12.26 14.42
CA ASN A 171 -18.73 11.20 14.46
C ASN A 171 -19.05 10.79 15.91
N VAL A 172 -20.12 11.37 16.44
CA VAL A 172 -20.61 11.14 17.82
C VAL A 172 -21.55 9.93 17.95
N TYR A 173 -21.93 9.31 16.84
CA TYR A 173 -22.95 8.24 16.82
C TYR A 173 -22.39 6.82 16.84
N ALA A 174 -21.13 6.61 16.53
CA ALA A 174 -20.53 5.29 16.61
C ALA A 174 -20.08 4.96 18.03
N SER A 175 -20.28 3.73 18.49
CA SER A 175 -19.94 3.29 19.85
C SER A 175 -18.47 3.48 20.23
N HIS A 176 -17.58 3.53 19.24
CA HIS A 176 -16.14 3.85 19.40
C HIS A 176 -15.76 5.24 18.88
N ALA A 177 -16.74 6.06 18.50
CA ALA A 177 -16.49 7.37 17.87
C ALA A 177 -15.88 8.38 18.83
N ASN A 178 -16.23 8.31 20.12
CA ASN A 178 -15.67 9.21 21.13
C ASN A 178 -14.14 9.07 21.27
N GLU A 179 -13.60 7.95 20.86
CA GLU A 179 -12.16 7.69 20.87
C GLU A 179 -11.43 8.32 19.69
N LYS A 180 -12.15 8.62 18.61
CA LYS A 180 -11.60 9.20 17.37
C LYS A 180 -12.20 10.58 17.02
N ILE A 181 -12.69 11.33 18.01
CA ILE A 181 -13.11 12.71 17.82
C ILE A 181 -11.88 13.61 17.89
N GLY A 182 -11.67 14.40 16.85
CA GLY A 182 -10.56 15.33 16.76
C GLY A 182 -9.94 15.33 15.35
N TRP A 183 -8.75 15.88 15.25
CA TRP A 183 -8.02 15.99 14.01
C TRP A 183 -7.17 14.76 13.72
N ALA A 184 -7.15 14.35 12.45
CA ALA A 184 -6.30 13.29 11.94
C ALA A 184 -5.89 13.58 10.49
N PRO A 185 -4.84 12.92 9.97
CA PRO A 185 -4.51 12.97 8.56
C PRO A 185 -5.69 12.53 7.69
N GLY A 186 -6.13 13.42 6.81
CA GLY A 186 -7.20 13.17 5.86
C GLY A 186 -6.70 13.04 4.43
N ARG A 187 -7.60 12.72 3.53
CA ARG A 187 -7.28 12.55 2.10
C ARG A 187 -7.22 13.89 1.40
N ILE A 188 -6.18 14.10 0.60
CA ILE A 188 -6.05 15.28 -0.25
C ILE A 188 -7.14 15.19 -1.34
N PRO A 189 -8.00 16.22 -1.48
CA PRO A 189 -9.01 16.23 -2.54
C PRO A 189 -8.39 16.10 -3.93
N SER A 190 -8.99 15.29 -4.80
CA SER A 190 -8.46 14.98 -6.13
C SER A 190 -8.09 16.23 -6.97
N PRO A 191 -8.91 17.30 -7.06
CA PRO A 191 -8.55 18.49 -7.81
C PRO A 191 -7.28 19.16 -7.26
N ARG A 192 -7.18 19.29 -5.93
CA ARG A 192 -6.02 19.89 -5.26
C ARG A 192 -4.74 19.08 -5.48
N PHE A 193 -4.85 17.74 -5.43
CA PHE A 193 -3.70 16.89 -5.69
C PHE A 193 -3.23 16.98 -7.15
N ARG A 194 -4.14 17.06 -8.11
CA ARG A 194 -3.80 17.24 -9.54
C ARG A 194 -3.11 18.57 -9.83
N GLU A 195 -3.49 19.64 -9.14
CA GLU A 195 -2.80 20.93 -9.25
C GLU A 195 -1.40 20.88 -8.68
N ALA A 196 -1.26 20.26 -7.51
CA ALA A 196 0.00 20.14 -6.77
C ALA A 196 0.99 19.15 -7.39
N CYS A 197 0.52 18.16 -8.13
CA CYS A 197 1.33 17.06 -8.67
C CYS A 197 1.52 17.18 -10.18
N LYS A 198 2.76 17.08 -10.65
CA LYS A 198 3.12 17.01 -12.07
C LYS A 198 3.78 15.70 -12.38
N LEU A 199 3.48 15.16 -13.57
CA LEU A 199 4.08 13.93 -14.08
C LEU A 199 5.40 14.25 -14.77
N ILE A 200 6.42 13.39 -14.61
CA ILE A 200 7.73 13.55 -15.24
C ILE A 200 7.99 12.32 -16.11
N GLY A 201 8.19 12.53 -17.40
CA GLY A 201 8.44 11.44 -18.35
C GLY A 201 7.38 10.35 -18.31
N THR A 202 7.57 9.29 -19.05
CA THR A 202 6.65 8.14 -19.12
C THR A 202 6.83 7.18 -17.93
N PRO A 203 5.77 6.45 -17.52
CA PRO A 203 5.86 5.45 -16.47
C PRO A 203 6.86 4.33 -16.82
N ASP A 204 7.71 3.98 -15.87
CA ASP A 204 8.66 2.88 -15.99
C ASP A 204 8.77 2.10 -14.66
N ALA A 205 7.98 1.05 -14.53
CA ALA A 205 7.95 0.22 -13.33
C ALA A 205 9.25 -0.57 -13.11
N SER A 206 10.09 -0.75 -14.15
CA SER A 206 11.38 -1.44 -14.01
C SER A 206 12.41 -0.67 -13.18
N LYS A 207 12.16 0.64 -12.98
CA LYS A 207 12.99 1.50 -12.13
C LYS A 207 12.63 1.42 -10.64
N LEU A 208 11.58 0.70 -10.28
CA LEU A 208 11.27 0.45 -8.88
C LEU A 208 12.24 -0.57 -8.29
N VAL A 209 12.75 -0.28 -7.13
CA VAL A 209 13.77 -1.08 -6.45
C VAL A 209 13.15 -1.75 -5.24
N TYR A 210 13.16 -3.07 -5.20
CA TYR A 210 12.76 -3.85 -4.04
C TYR A 210 14.00 -4.18 -3.20
N LYS A 211 13.96 -3.90 -1.90
CA LYS A 211 14.97 -4.40 -0.97
C LYS A 211 14.76 -5.89 -0.79
N ARG A 212 15.64 -6.67 -1.39
CA ARG A 212 15.57 -8.15 -1.35
C ARG A 212 16.28 -8.67 -0.13
N MET A 213 15.64 -9.61 0.56
CA MET A 213 16.19 -10.22 1.77
C MET A 213 15.57 -11.59 2.02
N PHE A 214 16.24 -12.40 2.84
CA PHE A 214 15.64 -13.56 3.46
C PHE A 214 14.86 -13.16 4.71
N LEU A 215 13.98 -14.05 5.18
CA LEU A 215 13.18 -13.75 6.38
C LEU A 215 14.03 -13.58 7.64
N SER A 216 15.21 -14.23 7.70
CA SER A 216 16.19 -14.00 8.78
C SER A 216 16.75 -12.58 8.81
N GLU A 217 17.02 -12.02 7.63
CA GLU A 217 17.50 -10.63 7.51
C GLU A 217 16.39 -9.63 7.84
N PHE A 218 15.15 -9.95 7.45
CA PHE A 218 13.97 -9.16 7.82
C PHE A 218 13.75 -9.10 9.34
N GLU A 219 13.89 -10.24 10.00
CA GLU A 219 13.82 -10.30 11.46
C GLU A 219 14.90 -9.42 12.12
N GLU A 220 16.15 -9.53 11.66
CA GLU A 220 17.26 -8.74 12.19
C GLU A 220 17.07 -7.25 11.94
N GLU A 221 16.66 -6.87 10.74
CA GLU A 221 16.59 -5.47 10.37
C GLU A 221 15.33 -4.75 10.86
N PHE A 222 14.19 -5.44 10.91
CA PHE A 222 12.91 -4.81 11.21
C PHE A 222 12.27 -5.35 12.49
N GLN A 223 12.09 -6.65 12.64
CA GLN A 223 11.28 -7.20 13.74
C GLN A 223 11.96 -7.01 15.11
N LYS A 224 13.28 -7.17 15.19
CA LYS A 224 14.03 -6.92 16.44
C LYS A 224 14.05 -5.44 16.85
N HIS A 225 13.73 -4.55 15.93
CA HIS A 225 13.70 -3.09 16.13
C HIS A 225 12.26 -2.54 16.12
N SER A 226 11.29 -3.35 16.50
CA SER A 226 9.87 -2.99 16.48
C SER A 226 9.37 -2.25 17.72
N LYS A 227 10.17 -2.23 18.81
CA LYS A 227 9.68 -1.82 20.14
C LYS A 227 9.63 -0.33 20.38
N MET A 228 10.17 0.50 19.50
CA MET A 228 10.19 1.97 19.68
C MET A 228 10.75 2.43 21.05
N ASP A 229 11.82 1.80 21.52
CA ASP A 229 12.42 2.05 22.83
C ASP A 229 13.24 3.35 22.91
N SER A 230 13.52 3.99 21.77
CA SER A 230 14.25 5.24 21.66
C SER A 230 13.71 6.09 20.51
N GLU A 231 14.03 7.40 20.51
CA GLU A 231 13.68 8.30 19.42
C GLU A 231 14.29 7.85 18.08
N GLU A 232 15.48 7.27 18.12
CA GLU A 232 16.16 6.74 16.94
C GLU A 232 15.39 5.55 16.35
N GLU A 233 14.95 4.61 17.19
CA GLU A 233 14.13 3.47 16.74
C GLU A 233 12.78 3.92 16.20
N VAL A 234 12.12 4.88 16.85
CA VAL A 234 10.86 5.47 16.34
C VAL A 234 11.07 6.08 14.96
N LYS A 235 12.14 6.86 14.80
CA LYS A 235 12.49 7.48 13.52
C LYS A 235 12.80 6.44 12.46
N ARG A 236 13.55 5.39 12.80
CA ARG A 236 13.87 4.27 11.92
C ARG A 236 12.62 3.55 11.44
N ILE A 237 11.71 3.19 12.35
CA ILE A 237 10.45 2.53 12.02
C ILE A 237 9.63 3.39 11.04
N ARG A 238 9.48 4.68 11.34
CA ARG A 238 8.69 5.61 10.51
C ARG A 238 9.30 5.81 9.12
N ARG A 239 10.63 5.85 9.01
CA ARG A 239 11.33 5.96 7.72
C ARG A 239 11.27 4.67 6.89
N SER A 240 11.06 3.53 7.54
CA SER A 240 10.93 2.24 6.86
C SER A 240 9.52 2.01 6.30
N ASP A 241 8.51 2.75 6.81
CA ASP A 241 7.15 2.64 6.29
C ASP A 241 7.08 3.09 4.82
N GLY A 242 6.40 2.30 4.00
CA GLY A 242 6.27 2.56 2.56
C GLY A 242 7.38 1.96 1.69
N MET A 243 8.48 1.46 2.26
CA MET A 243 9.55 0.84 1.48
C MET A 243 9.03 -0.38 0.71
N LEU A 244 9.56 -0.59 -0.50
CA LEU A 244 9.34 -1.82 -1.25
C LEU A 244 10.30 -2.90 -0.76
N VAL A 245 9.76 -4.01 -0.28
CA VAL A 245 10.54 -5.16 0.18
C VAL A 245 10.16 -6.43 -0.56
N ARG A 246 11.11 -7.35 -0.67
CA ARG A 246 10.91 -8.69 -1.20
C ARG A 246 11.55 -9.69 -0.27
N ILE A 247 10.75 -10.65 0.21
CA ILE A 247 11.22 -11.74 1.05
C ILE A 247 11.32 -13.00 0.21
N ASP A 248 12.53 -13.48 0.05
CA ASP A 248 12.83 -14.68 -0.74
C ASP A 248 12.70 -15.97 0.10
N SER A 249 12.43 -17.07 -0.56
CA SER A 249 12.42 -18.43 0.01
C SER A 249 11.38 -18.69 1.11
N VAL A 250 10.21 -18.09 1.00
CA VAL A 250 9.10 -18.25 1.94
C VAL A 250 7.93 -19.05 1.34
N TYR A 251 7.05 -19.49 2.22
CA TYR A 251 5.77 -20.12 1.90
C TYR A 251 4.73 -19.75 2.96
N PHE A 252 3.43 -19.91 2.66
CA PHE A 252 2.37 -19.60 3.63
C PHE A 252 2.46 -20.52 4.84
N SER A 253 2.41 -19.93 6.02
CA SER A 253 2.53 -20.63 7.30
C SER A 253 1.27 -21.46 7.59
N GLY A 254 1.47 -22.68 8.07
CA GLY A 254 0.41 -23.58 8.44
C GLY A 254 0.94 -24.97 8.81
N LYS A 255 0.03 -25.90 9.11
CA LYS A 255 0.35 -27.30 9.35
C LYS A 255 0.25 -28.06 8.03
N PHE A 256 1.24 -28.90 7.75
CA PHE A 256 1.32 -29.70 6.54
C PHE A 256 1.34 -31.19 6.89
N ASN A 257 0.78 -32.01 6.01
CA ASN A 257 0.96 -33.45 6.04
C ASN A 257 2.35 -33.87 5.49
N ASN A 258 2.64 -35.16 5.48
CA ASN A 258 3.90 -35.69 4.97
C ASN A 258 4.07 -35.52 3.45
N GLN A 259 3.00 -35.29 2.72
CA GLN A 259 2.97 -35.03 1.28
C GLN A 259 3.15 -33.53 0.95
N GLY A 260 3.19 -32.67 1.97
CA GLY A 260 3.33 -31.22 1.82
C GLY A 260 2.01 -30.50 1.53
N ASP A 261 0.86 -31.16 1.72
CA ASP A 261 -0.44 -30.52 1.64
C ASP A 261 -0.74 -29.78 2.93
N MET A 262 -1.27 -28.56 2.81
CA MET A 262 -1.64 -27.73 3.96
C MET A 262 -2.92 -28.27 4.58
N LEU A 263 -2.84 -28.66 5.85
CA LEU A 263 -3.99 -29.09 6.66
C LEU A 263 -4.66 -27.90 7.35
N TRP A 264 -3.86 -26.93 7.79
CA TRP A 264 -4.32 -25.73 8.48
C TRP A 264 -3.47 -24.55 8.05
N CYS A 265 -4.07 -23.35 7.91
CA CYS A 265 -3.31 -22.12 7.73
C CYS A 265 -3.28 -21.30 9.02
N THR A 266 -2.24 -20.49 9.18
CA THR A 266 -2.11 -19.55 10.30
C THR A 266 -2.46 -18.15 9.81
N PHE A 267 -3.28 -17.41 10.56
CA PHE A 267 -3.66 -16.05 10.21
C PHE A 267 -3.74 -15.14 11.42
N TYR A 268 -3.69 -13.87 11.19
CA TYR A 268 -3.80 -12.83 12.19
C TYR A 268 -4.96 -11.90 11.86
N VAL A 269 -5.84 -11.67 12.83
CA VAL A 269 -6.98 -10.76 12.71
C VAL A 269 -6.80 -9.62 13.71
N PRO A 270 -6.37 -8.42 13.28
CA PRO A 270 -6.08 -7.31 14.18
C PRO A 270 -7.24 -6.87 15.06
N ALA A 271 -8.49 -7.09 14.61
CA ALA A 271 -9.68 -6.63 15.31
C ALA A 271 -10.11 -7.50 16.51
N THR A 272 -9.53 -8.68 16.69
CA THR A 272 -9.91 -9.66 17.71
C THR A 272 -8.73 -10.08 18.57
N ASP A 273 -8.32 -9.26 19.52
CA ASP A 273 -7.38 -9.58 20.60
C ASP A 273 -5.96 -10.05 20.20
N SER A 274 -5.44 -9.66 19.06
CA SER A 274 -4.04 -9.88 18.67
C SER A 274 -3.55 -11.35 18.73
N THR A 275 -4.43 -12.32 18.84
CA THR A 275 -4.07 -13.74 18.87
C THR A 275 -3.95 -14.31 17.47
N GLU A 276 -2.94 -15.19 17.30
CA GLU A 276 -2.86 -16.03 16.12
C GLU A 276 -4.06 -16.96 16.11
N ALA A 277 -4.91 -16.81 15.10
CA ALA A 277 -5.98 -17.76 14.88
C ALA A 277 -5.47 -18.90 13.99
N GLN A 278 -5.90 -20.11 14.28
CA GLN A 278 -5.70 -21.28 13.44
C GLN A 278 -7.06 -21.63 12.86
N GLY A 279 -7.19 -21.55 11.54
CA GLY A 279 -8.41 -21.91 10.87
C GLY A 279 -8.34 -23.34 10.35
N ASP A 280 -9.29 -24.17 10.78
CA ASP A 280 -9.55 -25.46 10.14
C ASP A 280 -10.60 -25.23 9.04
N PRO A 281 -10.25 -25.47 7.77
CA PRO A 281 -11.17 -25.24 6.66
C PRO A 281 -12.39 -26.15 6.68
N GLU A 282 -12.32 -27.30 7.36
CA GLU A 282 -13.47 -28.20 7.51
C GLU A 282 -14.45 -27.73 8.59
N VAL A 283 -13.94 -27.02 9.61
CA VAL A 283 -14.75 -26.53 10.74
C VAL A 283 -15.24 -25.10 10.51
N ASP A 284 -14.33 -24.21 10.08
CA ASP A 284 -14.61 -22.78 9.93
C ASP A 284 -15.14 -22.41 8.53
N GLY A 285 -15.31 -23.40 7.70
CA GLY A 285 -15.63 -23.20 6.32
C GLY A 285 -14.47 -22.55 5.56
N SER A 286 -14.78 -21.98 4.42
CA SER A 286 -13.81 -21.44 3.48
C SER A 286 -13.04 -20.19 3.95
N ASN A 287 -13.49 -19.54 5.02
CA ASN A 287 -12.94 -18.23 5.43
C ASN A 287 -11.46 -18.30 5.82
N ALA A 288 -11.03 -19.40 6.43
CA ALA A 288 -9.64 -19.58 6.82
C ALA A 288 -8.66 -19.72 5.64
N TRP A 289 -9.15 -20.15 4.48
CA TRP A 289 -8.33 -20.50 3.32
C TRP A 289 -8.23 -19.40 2.26
N VAL A 290 -8.84 -18.24 2.46
CA VAL A 290 -8.76 -17.11 1.53
C VAL A 290 -7.87 -16.01 2.09
N PHE A 291 -7.39 -15.12 1.19
CA PHE A 291 -6.50 -14.04 1.61
C PHE A 291 -7.18 -13.07 2.56
N ALA A 292 -8.38 -12.62 2.26
CA ALA A 292 -9.15 -11.71 3.12
C ALA A 292 -10.65 -12.04 3.00
N PRO A 293 -11.19 -12.87 3.89
CA PRO A 293 -12.63 -13.15 3.89
C PRO A 293 -13.39 -11.87 4.22
N SER A 294 -14.51 -11.66 3.54
CA SER A 294 -15.43 -10.59 3.90
C SER A 294 -16.11 -10.93 5.22
N THR A 295 -15.73 -10.24 6.28
CA THR A 295 -16.32 -10.42 7.61
C THR A 295 -17.41 -9.40 7.92
N GLY A 296 -17.72 -8.51 6.97
CA GLY A 296 -18.59 -7.35 7.20
C GLY A 296 -17.92 -6.24 8.02
N ASN A 297 -16.67 -6.39 8.38
CA ASN A 297 -15.84 -5.39 9.00
C ASN A 297 -15.07 -4.61 7.93
N VAL A 298 -15.76 -3.69 7.32
CA VAL A 298 -15.21 -2.80 6.31
C VAL A 298 -13.98 -2.06 6.86
N GLY A 299 -12.83 -2.26 6.23
CA GLY A 299 -11.63 -1.45 6.46
C GLY A 299 -10.53 -2.09 7.31
N TYR A 300 -10.68 -3.33 7.76
CA TYR A 300 -9.58 -4.03 8.44
C TYR A 300 -8.90 -5.02 7.50
N PRO A 301 -7.60 -4.85 7.20
CA PRO A 301 -6.88 -5.83 6.41
C PRO A 301 -6.81 -7.16 7.18
N GLN A 302 -7.07 -8.22 6.48
CA GLN A 302 -6.79 -9.57 6.96
C GLN A 302 -5.33 -9.89 6.66
N SER A 303 -4.69 -10.63 7.53
CA SER A 303 -3.27 -10.93 7.36
C SER A 303 -3.00 -12.42 7.41
N ARG A 304 -2.11 -12.87 6.56
CA ARG A 304 -1.63 -14.25 6.49
C ARG A 304 -0.14 -14.27 6.77
N TYR A 305 0.32 -15.27 7.48
CA TYR A 305 1.73 -15.41 7.73
C TYR A 305 2.43 -16.17 6.60
N VAL A 306 3.62 -15.70 6.24
CA VAL A 306 4.61 -16.46 5.48
C VAL A 306 5.81 -16.76 6.38
N THR A 307 6.44 -17.92 6.16
CA THR A 307 7.58 -18.44 6.93
C THR A 307 8.64 -19.02 6.03
N ASP A 308 9.88 -19.08 6.50
CA ASP A 308 10.97 -19.82 5.86
C ASP A 308 11.07 -21.30 6.31
N GLY A 309 10.27 -21.67 7.33
CA GLY A 309 10.23 -23.02 7.92
C GLY A 309 11.31 -23.27 8.95
N SER A 310 12.06 -22.25 9.37
CA SER A 310 12.95 -22.38 10.51
C SER A 310 12.14 -22.70 11.77
N MET A 311 12.58 -23.70 12.53
CA MET A 311 11.98 -24.15 13.80
C MET A 311 10.59 -24.81 13.71
N GLY A 312 10.29 -25.51 12.60
CA GLY A 312 9.09 -26.36 12.45
C GLY A 312 8.00 -25.79 11.56
N SER A 313 6.89 -26.52 11.41
CA SER A 313 5.83 -26.19 10.46
C SER A 313 5.12 -24.88 10.74
N PHE A 314 5.06 -24.48 12.00
CA PHE A 314 4.49 -23.19 12.42
C PHE A 314 5.50 -22.05 12.41
N GLY A 315 6.78 -22.34 12.24
CA GLY A 315 7.90 -21.41 12.14
C GLY A 315 7.85 -20.30 13.20
N SER A 316 8.85 -20.16 14.03
CA SER A 316 8.92 -18.99 14.91
C SER A 316 9.21 -17.72 14.10
N ARG A 317 9.92 -17.87 12.97
CA ARG A 317 10.24 -16.77 12.07
C ARG A 317 9.16 -16.64 11.00
N LYS A 318 8.46 -15.51 11.01
CA LYS A 318 7.32 -15.25 10.11
C LYS A 318 7.08 -13.76 9.94
N VAL A 319 6.44 -13.37 8.85
CA VAL A 319 5.99 -12.00 8.59
C VAL A 319 4.55 -12.01 8.07
N LEU A 320 3.82 -10.95 8.38
CA LEU A 320 2.45 -10.75 7.93
C LEU A 320 2.41 -10.27 6.48
N ILE A 321 1.55 -10.92 5.68
CA ILE A 321 1.13 -10.45 4.38
C ILE A 321 -0.28 -9.90 4.53
N ALA A 322 -0.42 -8.57 4.42
CA ALA A 322 -1.69 -7.89 4.60
C ALA A 322 -2.46 -7.84 3.27
N ALA A 323 -3.74 -8.18 3.32
CA ALA A 323 -4.65 -8.06 2.19
C ALA A 323 -5.91 -7.30 2.62
N SER A 324 -6.27 -6.27 1.86
CA SER A 324 -7.54 -5.58 2.00
C SER A 324 -8.69 -6.50 1.57
N GLU A 325 -9.87 -6.36 2.18
CA GLU A 325 -11.09 -7.00 1.69
C GLU A 325 -11.50 -6.53 0.29
N TYR A 326 -10.98 -5.36 -0.15
CA TYR A 326 -11.16 -4.80 -1.49
C TYR A 326 -10.14 -5.29 -2.51
N ALA A 327 -9.12 -6.04 -2.07
CA ALA A 327 -8.16 -6.62 -3.00
C ALA A 327 -8.86 -7.57 -3.98
N LYS A 328 -8.54 -7.47 -5.26
CA LYS A 328 -9.12 -8.34 -6.28
C LYS A 328 -8.92 -9.83 -6.00
N TYR A 329 -7.91 -10.16 -5.22
CA TYR A 329 -7.60 -11.53 -4.81
C TYR A 329 -8.05 -11.86 -3.37
N ALA A 330 -8.81 -10.98 -2.71
CA ALA A 330 -9.26 -11.20 -1.34
C ALA A 330 -9.92 -12.56 -1.12
N HIS A 331 -10.74 -12.99 -2.07
CA HIS A 331 -11.46 -14.26 -2.04
C HIS A 331 -10.75 -15.42 -2.74
N TYR A 332 -9.50 -15.23 -3.14
CA TYR A 332 -8.73 -16.32 -3.73
C TYR A 332 -8.17 -17.23 -2.63
N TYR A 333 -8.09 -18.51 -2.96
CA TYR A 333 -7.55 -19.50 -2.02
C TYR A 333 -6.06 -19.34 -1.82
N LEU A 334 -5.64 -19.50 -0.56
CA LEU A 334 -4.25 -19.72 -0.23
C LEU A 334 -3.73 -20.99 -0.90
N PRO A 335 -2.41 -21.08 -1.16
CA PRO A 335 -1.81 -22.31 -1.65
C PRO A 335 -2.06 -23.48 -0.69
N LYS A 336 -2.65 -24.57 -1.16
CA LYS A 336 -2.87 -25.80 -0.37
C LYS A 336 -1.63 -26.67 -0.23
N LYS A 337 -0.57 -26.36 -0.97
CA LYS A 337 0.73 -27.06 -0.87
C LYS A 337 1.81 -26.10 -0.43
N LYS A 338 2.90 -26.66 0.07
CA LYS A 338 4.09 -25.91 0.47
C LYS A 338 4.86 -25.37 -0.75
N TYR A 339 4.27 -24.40 -1.44
CA TYR A 339 4.93 -23.71 -2.55
C TYR A 339 5.92 -22.69 -2.02
N LYS A 340 7.19 -22.93 -2.27
CA LYS A 340 8.28 -22.04 -1.83
C LYS A 340 8.67 -21.07 -2.95
N GLY A 341 8.64 -19.79 -2.63
CA GLY A 341 8.95 -18.72 -3.59
C GLY A 341 9.27 -17.42 -2.87
N TYR A 342 8.91 -16.29 -3.47
CA TYR A 342 9.02 -15.01 -2.81
C TYR A 342 7.66 -14.32 -2.67
N VAL A 343 7.60 -13.42 -1.70
CA VAL A 343 6.53 -12.42 -1.59
C VAL A 343 7.16 -11.05 -1.55
N GLN A 344 6.50 -10.07 -2.16
CA GLN A 344 6.97 -8.68 -2.19
C GLN A 344 5.79 -7.71 -2.05
N GLY A 345 6.10 -6.48 -1.67
CA GLY A 345 5.10 -5.44 -1.53
C GLY A 345 5.63 -4.25 -0.75
N VAL A 346 4.70 -3.43 -0.28
CA VAL A 346 4.98 -2.27 0.55
C VAL A 346 5.08 -2.69 2.01
N LEU A 347 6.19 -2.37 2.64
CA LEU A 347 6.40 -2.53 4.07
C LEU A 347 5.56 -1.50 4.84
N GLY A 348 4.90 -1.92 5.90
CA GLY A 348 4.14 -1.06 6.78
C GLY A 348 4.33 -1.43 8.23
N TYR A 349 4.41 -0.42 9.11
CA TYR A 349 4.33 -0.58 10.55
C TYR A 349 3.05 0.10 11.03
N TYR A 350 2.03 -0.71 11.31
CA TYR A 350 0.71 -0.20 11.69
C TYR A 350 0.47 -0.40 13.18
N MET A 351 0.21 0.71 13.88
CA MET A 351 -0.11 0.71 15.29
C MET A 351 -1.26 1.68 15.55
N ASP A 352 -2.45 1.16 15.83
CA ASP A 352 -3.66 1.97 16.06
C ASP A 352 -4.13 1.84 17.51
N ASN A 353 -4.58 2.95 18.08
CA ASN A 353 -5.33 3.04 19.34
C ASN A 353 -4.62 2.54 20.61
N GLY A 354 -3.34 2.25 20.59
CA GLY A 354 -2.65 1.62 21.72
C GLY A 354 -3.25 0.27 22.14
N ARG A 355 -4.03 -0.38 21.25
CA ARG A 355 -4.48 -1.77 21.47
C ARG A 355 -3.35 -2.76 21.35
N TYR A 356 -2.32 -2.38 20.61
CA TYR A 356 -1.14 -3.17 20.37
C TYR A 356 0.04 -2.48 21.02
N GLU A 357 0.78 -3.23 21.82
CA GLU A 357 2.10 -2.80 22.21
C GLU A 357 3.01 -2.82 20.97
N PRO A 358 4.06 -1.96 20.93
CA PRO A 358 5.06 -2.03 19.87
C PRO A 358 5.69 -3.42 19.82
N ASP A 359 5.43 -4.16 18.75
CA ASP A 359 5.95 -5.52 18.56
C ASP A 359 6.17 -5.87 17.06
N GLU A 360 6.74 -7.03 16.82
CA GLU A 360 7.00 -7.54 15.48
C GLU A 360 5.73 -7.74 14.63
N LYS A 361 4.56 -7.90 15.25
CA LYS A 361 3.28 -8.12 14.55
C LYS A 361 2.73 -6.83 13.92
N ASN A 362 3.26 -5.68 14.32
CA ASN A 362 2.93 -4.40 13.68
C ASN A 362 3.54 -4.28 12.28
N TRP A 363 4.57 -5.09 11.96
CA TRP A 363 5.14 -5.16 10.62
C TRP A 363 4.31 -6.02 9.69
N SER A 364 4.02 -5.50 8.52
CA SER A 364 3.34 -6.24 7.46
C SER A 364 3.86 -5.85 6.08
N ILE A 365 3.72 -6.76 5.13
CA ILE A 365 3.97 -6.50 3.71
C ILE A 365 2.62 -6.50 3.01
N THR A 366 2.31 -5.42 2.31
CA THR A 366 1.09 -5.28 1.51
C THR A 366 1.42 -5.45 0.03
N PRO A 367 1.06 -6.57 -0.60
CA PRO A 367 1.25 -6.78 -2.04
C PRO A 367 0.42 -5.79 -2.86
N ASN A 368 0.94 -5.34 -4.00
CA ASN A 368 0.18 -4.51 -4.92
C ASN A 368 -0.79 -5.36 -5.74
N ASN A 369 -0.30 -6.46 -6.29
CA ASN A 369 -1.14 -7.43 -6.98
C ASN A 369 -0.64 -8.87 -6.74
N MET A 370 -1.53 -9.83 -6.95
CA MET A 370 -1.23 -11.22 -6.68
C MET A 370 -0.23 -11.83 -7.65
N VAL A 371 -0.36 -11.50 -8.94
CA VAL A 371 0.40 -12.18 -10.01
C VAL A 371 1.89 -11.86 -9.95
N GLU A 372 2.22 -10.62 -9.56
CA GLU A 372 3.60 -10.16 -9.50
C GLU A 372 4.24 -10.33 -8.13
N ASP A 373 3.41 -10.30 -7.06
CA ASP A 373 3.90 -10.06 -5.72
C ASP A 373 3.80 -11.29 -4.79
N ILE A 374 2.97 -12.29 -5.15
CA ILE A 374 2.73 -13.46 -4.28
C ILE A 374 3.11 -14.74 -5.04
N LEU A 375 4.25 -15.32 -4.70
CA LEU A 375 4.75 -16.59 -5.26
C LEU A 375 4.68 -16.64 -6.80
N PRO A 376 5.11 -15.61 -7.54
CA PRO A 376 4.87 -15.52 -8.98
C PRO A 376 5.56 -16.63 -9.78
N ASP A 377 6.71 -17.13 -9.31
CA ASP A 377 7.41 -18.24 -9.96
C ASP A 377 6.62 -19.54 -9.85
N CYS A 378 5.93 -19.75 -8.70
CA CYS A 378 5.04 -20.89 -8.52
C CYS A 378 3.79 -20.78 -9.41
N GLN A 379 3.27 -19.58 -9.64
CA GLN A 379 2.14 -19.38 -10.54
C GLN A 379 2.49 -19.65 -12.01
N LYS A 380 3.73 -19.38 -12.41
CA LYS A 380 4.25 -19.55 -13.78
C LYS A 380 4.93 -20.90 -14.01
N ALA A 381 5.06 -21.75 -12.98
CA ALA A 381 5.73 -23.04 -13.10
C ALA A 381 5.09 -23.91 -14.18
N THR A 382 5.90 -24.53 -15.02
CA THR A 382 5.47 -25.47 -16.07
C THR A 382 5.21 -26.86 -15.50
N ASP A 383 5.91 -27.21 -14.42
CA ASP A 383 5.74 -28.46 -13.69
C ASP A 383 4.41 -28.40 -12.88
N PRO A 384 3.45 -29.29 -13.16
CA PRO A 384 2.15 -29.30 -12.49
C PRO A 384 2.25 -29.41 -10.96
N ASP A 385 3.24 -30.15 -10.44
CA ASP A 385 3.42 -30.38 -9.01
C ASP A 385 3.98 -29.13 -8.29
N LYS A 386 4.61 -28.23 -9.02
CA LYS A 386 5.16 -26.96 -8.54
C LYS A 386 4.28 -25.78 -8.87
N ARG A 387 3.24 -25.98 -9.68
CA ARG A 387 2.38 -24.92 -10.15
C ARG A 387 1.25 -24.64 -9.17
N TRP A 388 1.22 -23.42 -8.65
CA TRP A 388 0.09 -22.89 -7.92
C TRP A 388 -0.83 -22.11 -8.87
N LYS A 389 -2.11 -22.52 -8.92
CA LYS A 389 -3.16 -21.80 -9.65
C LYS A 389 -4.07 -21.14 -8.62
N PRO A 390 -3.96 -19.82 -8.39
CA PRO A 390 -4.90 -19.11 -7.56
C PRO A 390 -6.31 -19.19 -8.15
N GLN A 391 -7.28 -19.47 -7.30
CA GLN A 391 -8.68 -19.60 -7.69
C GLN A 391 -9.54 -18.72 -6.79
N GLU A 392 -10.55 -18.10 -7.38
CA GLU A 392 -11.55 -17.38 -6.61
C GLU A 392 -12.42 -18.36 -5.83
N TRP A 393 -12.66 -18.04 -4.56
CA TRP A 393 -13.59 -18.80 -3.73
C TRP A 393 -15.04 -18.46 -4.07
N VAL A 394 -15.84 -19.47 -4.33
CA VAL A 394 -17.28 -19.34 -4.52
C VAL A 394 -18.01 -20.09 -3.40
N LYS A 395 -18.75 -19.36 -2.57
CA LYS A 395 -19.47 -19.93 -1.43
C LYS A 395 -20.41 -21.07 -1.88
N GLY A 396 -20.26 -22.22 -1.26
CA GLY A 396 -21.13 -23.39 -1.49
C GLY A 396 -20.69 -24.30 -2.63
N ILE A 397 -19.59 -24.02 -3.31
CA ILE A 397 -18.96 -24.95 -4.26
C ILE A 397 -17.82 -25.68 -3.56
N PRO A 398 -17.86 -27.01 -3.42
CA PRO A 398 -16.75 -27.78 -2.87
C PRO A 398 -15.47 -27.54 -3.69
N GLN A 399 -14.33 -27.49 -3.03
CA GLN A 399 -13.03 -27.20 -3.68
C GLN A 399 -12.66 -28.17 -4.80
N ASP A 400 -13.09 -29.41 -4.69
CA ASP A 400 -12.81 -30.49 -5.65
C ASP A 400 -13.56 -30.31 -6.97
N THR A 401 -14.63 -29.51 -6.98
CA THR A 401 -15.47 -29.21 -8.15
C THR A 401 -15.09 -27.92 -8.85
N ILE A 402 -14.29 -27.03 -8.22
CA ILE A 402 -13.67 -25.89 -8.90
C ILE A 402 -12.47 -26.46 -9.68
N GLY A 403 -12.82 -27.17 -10.76
CA GLY A 403 -11.86 -27.97 -11.49
C GLY A 403 -10.73 -27.13 -12.08
N TYR A 404 -9.54 -27.63 -11.92
CA TYR A 404 -8.45 -27.41 -12.84
C TYR A 404 -8.86 -27.98 -14.21
N LYS A 405 -9.59 -27.23 -15.03
CA LYS A 405 -9.75 -27.48 -16.45
C LYS A 405 -8.80 -26.63 -17.24
#